data_5dc167a5bd2a921ca82c5a22146a1b4c
#
_entry.id   5dc167a5bd2a921ca82c5a22146a1b4c
#
_cell.length_a   1.000
_cell.length_b   1.000
_cell.length_c   1.000
_cell.angle_alpha   90.00
_cell.angle_beta   90.00
_cell.angle_gamma   90.00
#
_symmetry.space_group_name_H-M   'P 1'
#
loop_
_entity.id
_entity.type
_entity.pdbx_description
1 polymer ?
#
loop_
_entity_poly.entity_id
_entity_poly.type
_entity_poly.pdbx_seq_one_letter_code
_entity_poly.pdbx_strand_id
1 'polypeptide(L)'
;VSKHTILNAITKIANMGDKFMMNVFKKYAAVSAVALTGGLAATAQAADSVNVAFFLEWATPNQIAKVDKAYDDAMGVDVKWTDFSTGVQMTEAMLAGDIDIAYSQGLAPFVTAIQQGAPLKMVSIAVVYEANDCFVNDSLGINSTNASELEGKTVAVPLNTMADFSFRKQMAALNVDTSTMTIVDQAPADGAVSLADGSVAMACIFGGASAKAAGEVGKPIMSSQEKRDAGIGSFDVVSVTEKFATENPGLLRTFLQVTEEANKNWTASDDQLKKVAADAGMDFATTKNQMAGFVFPTIADQKATYFGSDGIAAAAAESLGLVFKKPGAWNVDQKIAKVITGEYLD
;
A
#
# COMPACT_ATOMS: atom_id res chain seq x y z
N VAL A 1 -7.38 28.58 33.59
CA VAL A 1 -8.37 27.58 33.13
C VAL A 1 -8.14 26.31 33.92
N SER A 2 -9.13 25.88 34.73
CA SER A 2 -9.02 24.77 35.67
C SER A 2 -8.90 23.44 34.94
N LYS A 3 -8.07 22.50 35.48
CA LYS A 3 -7.94 21.11 34.98
C LYS A 3 -9.30 20.38 34.81
N HIS A 4 -10.31 20.76 35.59
CA HIS A 4 -11.67 20.24 35.52
C HIS A 4 -12.40 20.64 34.21
N THR A 5 -12.11 21.83 33.66
CA THR A 5 -12.75 22.30 32.40
C THR A 5 -12.23 21.55 31.17
N ILE A 6 -10.94 21.18 31.18
CA ILE A 6 -10.32 20.44 30.08
C ILE A 6 -10.79 18.98 30.10
N LEU A 7 -10.88 18.36 31.29
CA LEU A 7 -11.34 16.98 31.45
C LEU A 7 -12.81 16.80 30.98
N ASN A 8 -13.67 17.77 31.31
CA ASN A 8 -15.07 17.77 30.87
C ASN A 8 -15.24 17.97 29.34
N ALA A 9 -14.33 18.72 28.68
CA ALA A 9 -14.33 18.87 27.25
C ALA A 9 -13.93 17.56 26.53
N ILE A 10 -12.90 16.89 27.02
CA ILE A 10 -12.42 15.62 26.47
C ILE A 10 -13.48 14.52 26.62
N THR A 11 -14.15 14.42 27.76
CA THR A 11 -15.22 13.44 28.00
C THR A 11 -16.45 13.70 27.11
N LYS A 12 -16.72 14.97 26.78
CA LYS A 12 -17.83 15.35 25.92
C LYS A 12 -17.58 15.01 24.44
N ILE A 13 -16.33 15.12 23.99
CA ILE A 13 -15.91 14.75 22.63
C ILE A 13 -15.93 13.22 22.46
N ALA A 14 -15.46 12.46 23.44
CA ALA A 14 -15.52 10.99 23.42
C ALA A 14 -16.98 10.47 23.34
N ASN A 15 -17.88 11.04 24.15
CA ASN A 15 -19.30 10.68 24.15
C ASN A 15 -20.07 11.11 22.87
N MET A 16 -19.56 12.08 22.11
CA MET A 16 -20.17 12.46 20.81
C MET A 16 -19.79 11.47 19.70
N GLY A 17 -18.57 10.92 19.73
CA GLY A 17 -18.11 9.88 18.81
C GLY A 17 -18.94 8.60 18.93
N ASP A 18 -19.17 8.13 20.16
CA ASP A 18 -19.97 6.91 20.41
C ASP A 18 -21.45 7.07 20.02
N LYS A 19 -22.04 8.25 20.17
CA LYS A 19 -23.42 8.50 19.75
C LYS A 19 -23.58 8.59 18.23
N PHE A 20 -22.56 9.07 17.53
CA PHE A 20 -22.58 9.11 16.06
C PHE A 20 -22.47 7.71 15.47
N MET A 21 -21.57 6.88 15.98
CA MET A 21 -21.41 5.48 15.57
C MET A 21 -22.66 4.64 15.89
N MET A 22 -23.25 4.77 17.08
CA MET A 22 -24.47 4.02 17.44
C MET A 22 -25.71 4.41 16.61
N ASN A 23 -25.80 5.64 16.11
CA ASN A 23 -26.93 6.05 15.27
C ASN A 23 -26.80 5.55 13.81
N VAL A 24 -25.59 5.34 13.31
CA VAL A 24 -25.36 4.71 12.01
C VAL A 24 -25.77 3.25 12.05
N PHE A 25 -25.41 2.49 13.11
CA PHE A 25 -25.81 1.10 13.27
C PHE A 25 -27.32 0.89 13.49
N LYS A 26 -28.03 1.84 14.11
CA LYS A 26 -29.48 1.73 14.32
C LYS A 26 -30.34 1.97 13.07
N LYS A 27 -29.80 2.60 12.04
CA LYS A 27 -30.53 2.84 10.77
C LYS A 27 -30.56 1.62 9.84
N TYR A 28 -29.71 0.61 10.07
CA TYR A 28 -29.65 -0.60 9.25
C TYR A 28 -30.25 -1.85 9.88
N ALA A 29 -30.85 -1.76 11.07
CA ALA A 29 -31.40 -2.91 11.81
C ALA A 29 -32.94 -3.07 11.71
N ALA A 30 -33.61 -2.39 10.81
CA ALA A 30 -35.07 -2.45 10.73
C ALA A 30 -35.57 -2.61 9.28
N VAL A 31 -35.16 -3.68 8.59
CA VAL A 31 -36.00 -4.31 7.53
C VAL A 31 -35.68 -5.82 7.52
N SER A 32 -36.39 -6.58 8.25
CA SER A 32 -36.46 -8.04 8.09
C SER A 32 -37.78 -8.55 8.61
N ALA A 33 -38.71 -8.83 7.76
CA ALA A 33 -39.62 -9.96 7.79
C ALA A 33 -40.73 -9.77 6.74
N VAL A 34 -40.54 -10.32 5.55
CA VAL A 34 -41.61 -10.96 4.80
C VAL A 34 -40.98 -12.17 4.11
N ALA A 35 -41.27 -13.34 4.64
CA ALA A 35 -41.01 -14.61 4.00
C ALA A 35 -42.05 -14.82 2.89
N LEU A 36 -41.57 -14.96 1.64
CA LEU A 36 -42.33 -15.64 0.59
C LEU A 36 -41.35 -16.52 -0.20
N THR A 37 -41.57 -17.80 -0.08
CA THR A 37 -40.97 -18.90 -0.81
C THR A 37 -41.15 -18.71 -2.31
N GLY A 38 -40.12 -18.34 -3.00
CA GLY A 38 -39.98 -18.41 -4.41
C GLY A 38 -38.48 -18.49 -4.70
N GLY A 39 -38.00 -19.68 -5.12
CA GLY A 39 -36.63 -19.90 -5.53
C GLY A 39 -36.29 -19.03 -6.76
N LEU A 40 -35.92 -17.80 -6.52
CA LEU A 40 -35.18 -16.99 -7.50
C LEU A 40 -33.72 -17.37 -7.28
N ALA A 41 -33.17 -18.17 -8.22
CA ALA A 41 -31.75 -18.17 -8.44
C ALA A 41 -31.37 -16.70 -8.64
N ALA A 42 -30.74 -16.10 -7.65
CA ALA A 42 -30.09 -14.81 -7.80
C ALA A 42 -29.03 -15.04 -8.90
N THR A 43 -29.35 -14.64 -10.13
CA THR A 43 -28.32 -14.45 -11.15
C THR A 43 -27.42 -13.39 -10.56
N ALA A 44 -26.21 -13.77 -10.15
CA ALA A 44 -25.18 -12.82 -9.83
C ALA A 44 -25.10 -11.86 -11.03
N GLN A 45 -25.55 -10.62 -10.84
CA GLN A 45 -25.46 -9.61 -11.87
C GLN A 45 -23.98 -9.31 -12.00
N ALA A 46 -23.39 -9.66 -13.14
CA ALA A 46 -22.00 -9.33 -13.41
C ALA A 46 -21.83 -7.80 -13.20
N ALA A 47 -20.72 -7.40 -12.60
CA ALA A 47 -20.43 -5.99 -12.41
C ALA A 47 -20.40 -5.29 -13.77
N ASP A 48 -21.03 -4.14 -13.89
CA ASP A 48 -21.03 -3.33 -15.12
C ASP A 48 -19.66 -2.66 -15.36
N SER A 49 -18.86 -2.51 -14.32
CA SER A 49 -17.50 -1.99 -14.35
C SER A 49 -16.67 -2.49 -13.17
N VAL A 50 -15.35 -2.45 -13.30
CA VAL A 50 -14.39 -2.76 -12.22
C VAL A 50 -13.56 -1.53 -11.93
N ASN A 51 -13.51 -1.11 -10.66
CA ASN A 51 -12.79 0.08 -10.23
C ASN A 51 -11.45 -0.34 -9.60
N VAL A 52 -10.34 0.14 -10.18
CA VAL A 52 -8.99 -0.25 -9.79
C VAL A 52 -8.19 0.96 -9.32
N ALA A 53 -7.63 0.87 -8.13
CA ALA A 53 -6.68 1.84 -7.60
C ALA A 53 -5.26 1.52 -8.08
N PHE A 54 -4.46 2.55 -8.37
CA PHE A 54 -3.04 2.42 -8.72
C PHE A 54 -2.25 3.65 -8.23
N PHE A 55 -0.92 3.62 -8.38
CA PHE A 55 -0.07 4.77 -8.09
C PHE A 55 0.46 5.42 -9.37
N LEU A 56 0.47 6.75 -9.40
CA LEU A 56 1.41 7.50 -10.24
C LEU A 56 2.84 7.36 -9.69
N GLU A 57 3.84 7.67 -10.51
CA GLU A 57 5.27 7.57 -10.17
C GLU A 57 5.74 6.16 -9.74
N TRP A 58 4.94 5.13 -10.04
CA TRP A 58 5.19 3.73 -9.70
C TRP A 58 5.04 2.86 -10.94
N ALA A 59 6.15 2.68 -11.66
CA ALA A 59 6.17 2.04 -12.96
C ALA A 59 6.04 0.51 -12.85
N THR A 60 5.07 -0.06 -13.54
CA THR A 60 4.83 -1.51 -13.57
C THR A 60 4.39 -1.98 -14.97
N PRO A 61 4.72 -3.22 -15.40
CA PRO A 61 4.41 -3.69 -16.75
C PRO A 61 2.92 -3.70 -17.09
N ASN A 62 2.04 -3.91 -16.10
CA ASN A 62 0.59 -3.93 -16.31
C ASN A 62 0.01 -2.60 -16.80
N GLN A 63 0.75 -1.49 -16.63
CA GLN A 63 0.34 -0.19 -17.18
C GLN A 63 0.25 -0.20 -18.71
N ILE A 64 1.01 -1.09 -19.39
CA ILE A 64 0.86 -1.30 -20.83
C ILE A 64 -0.53 -1.88 -21.13
N ALA A 65 -0.94 -2.92 -20.41
CA ALA A 65 -2.25 -3.54 -20.55
C ALA A 65 -3.39 -2.57 -20.19
N LYS A 66 -3.18 -1.71 -19.20
CA LYS A 66 -4.11 -0.61 -18.82
C LYS A 66 -4.30 0.36 -20.01
N VAL A 67 -3.19 0.88 -20.56
CA VAL A 67 -3.23 1.86 -21.67
C VAL A 67 -3.82 1.25 -22.94
N ASP A 68 -3.52 -0.02 -23.21
CA ASP A 68 -4.01 -0.75 -24.38
C ASP A 68 -5.44 -1.29 -24.19
N LYS A 69 -6.07 -1.06 -23.04
CA LYS A 69 -7.39 -1.56 -22.66
C LYS A 69 -7.53 -3.08 -22.68
N ALA A 70 -6.40 -3.80 -22.53
CA ALA A 70 -6.41 -5.26 -22.51
C ALA A 70 -7.23 -5.84 -21.35
N TYR A 71 -7.32 -5.12 -20.21
CA TYR A 71 -8.20 -5.50 -19.12
C TYR A 71 -9.67 -5.42 -19.51
N ASP A 72 -10.09 -4.29 -20.12
CA ASP A 72 -11.46 -4.07 -20.59
C ASP A 72 -11.87 -5.16 -21.59
N ASP A 73 -11.02 -5.41 -22.58
CA ASP A 73 -11.26 -6.40 -23.64
C ASP A 73 -11.38 -7.83 -23.08
N ALA A 74 -10.47 -8.22 -22.18
CA ALA A 74 -10.45 -9.57 -21.63
C ALA A 74 -11.58 -9.81 -20.61
N MET A 75 -11.92 -8.79 -19.80
CA MET A 75 -12.96 -8.89 -18.78
C MET A 75 -14.36 -8.66 -19.34
N GLY A 76 -14.48 -8.01 -20.52
CA GLY A 76 -15.77 -7.69 -21.14
C GLY A 76 -16.57 -6.63 -20.38
N VAL A 77 -15.92 -5.85 -19.54
CA VAL A 77 -16.49 -4.75 -18.74
C VAL A 77 -15.55 -3.55 -18.76
N ASP A 78 -16.07 -2.37 -18.45
CA ASP A 78 -15.24 -1.16 -18.34
C ASP A 78 -14.36 -1.23 -17.09
N VAL A 79 -13.04 -1.09 -17.23
CA VAL A 79 -12.07 -1.08 -16.12
C VAL A 79 -11.61 0.34 -15.86
N LYS A 80 -12.06 0.91 -14.74
CA LYS A 80 -11.81 2.30 -14.34
C LYS A 80 -10.62 2.36 -13.40
N TRP A 81 -9.61 3.16 -13.77
CA TRP A 81 -8.39 3.33 -13.00
C TRP A 81 -8.38 4.68 -12.31
N THR A 82 -8.13 4.68 -11.00
CA THR A 82 -8.02 5.88 -10.17
C THR A 82 -6.68 5.88 -9.46
N ASP A 83 -5.93 6.97 -9.59
CA ASP A 83 -4.65 7.15 -8.91
C ASP A 83 -4.82 7.63 -7.46
N PHE A 84 -3.90 7.20 -6.62
CA PHE A 84 -3.82 7.58 -5.22
C PHE A 84 -2.38 7.91 -4.82
N SER A 85 -2.23 8.80 -3.85
CA SER A 85 -0.92 9.19 -3.34
C SER A 85 -0.33 8.19 -2.33
N THR A 86 -1.18 7.40 -1.64
CA THR A 86 -0.76 6.41 -0.65
C THR A 86 -1.66 5.18 -0.65
N GLY A 87 -1.10 4.03 -0.23
CA GLY A 87 -1.88 2.79 -0.06
C GLY A 87 -2.92 2.88 1.07
N VAL A 88 -2.78 3.83 1.99
CA VAL A 88 -3.79 4.11 3.03
C VAL A 88 -5.05 4.69 2.38
N GLN A 89 -4.89 5.67 1.47
CA GLN A 89 -6.01 6.24 0.72
C GLN A 89 -6.69 5.21 -0.19
N MET A 90 -5.92 4.28 -0.80
CA MET A 90 -6.52 3.14 -1.53
C MET A 90 -7.41 2.30 -0.60
N THR A 91 -6.94 1.99 0.61
CA THR A 91 -7.72 1.25 1.60
C THR A 91 -9.01 1.98 1.96
N GLU A 92 -8.94 3.28 2.20
CA GLU A 92 -10.11 4.11 2.54
C GLU A 92 -11.15 4.09 1.41
N ALA A 93 -10.72 4.20 0.15
CA ALA A 93 -11.60 4.12 -1.01
C ALA A 93 -12.20 2.71 -1.20
N MET A 94 -11.43 1.64 -0.91
CA MET A 94 -11.96 0.28 -0.91
C MET A 94 -13.04 0.08 0.17
N LEU A 95 -12.83 0.61 1.36
CA LEU A 95 -13.80 0.54 2.47
C LEU A 95 -15.05 1.40 2.21
N ALA A 96 -14.92 2.49 1.46
CA ALA A 96 -16.04 3.31 1.01
C ALA A 96 -16.87 2.62 -0.08
N GLY A 97 -16.31 1.61 -0.77
CA GLY A 97 -16.95 0.91 -1.88
C GLY A 97 -16.71 1.55 -3.25
N ASP A 98 -15.78 2.50 -3.33
CA ASP A 98 -15.42 3.20 -4.57
C ASP A 98 -14.41 2.40 -5.40
N ILE A 99 -13.62 1.53 -4.76
CA ILE A 99 -12.58 0.71 -5.38
C ILE A 99 -12.80 -0.77 -5.05
N ASP A 100 -12.68 -1.62 -6.08
CA ASP A 100 -12.81 -3.08 -5.99
C ASP A 100 -11.45 -3.75 -5.79
N ILE A 101 -10.44 -3.32 -6.56
CA ILE A 101 -9.08 -3.86 -6.60
C ILE A 101 -8.08 -2.72 -6.38
N ALA A 102 -7.12 -2.91 -5.47
CA ALA A 102 -5.96 -2.02 -5.35
C ALA A 102 -4.72 -2.75 -5.89
N TYR A 103 -4.19 -2.23 -7.02
CA TYR A 103 -2.98 -2.75 -7.64
C TYR A 103 -1.75 -2.06 -7.05
N SER A 104 -0.77 -2.89 -6.67
CA SER A 104 0.48 -2.44 -6.03
C SER A 104 0.27 -1.68 -4.71
N GLN A 105 -0.79 -2.02 -3.96
CA GLN A 105 -0.92 -1.54 -2.59
C GLN A 105 0.24 -2.06 -1.75
N GLY A 106 0.90 -1.20 -0.96
CA GLY A 106 1.94 -1.64 -0.05
C GLY A 106 1.41 -2.65 0.98
N LEU A 107 2.23 -3.62 1.37
CA LEU A 107 1.84 -4.63 2.37
C LEU A 107 1.43 -3.98 3.72
N ALA A 108 2.06 -2.86 4.11
CA ALA A 108 1.76 -2.20 5.38
C ALA A 108 0.34 -1.62 5.46
N PRO A 109 -0.15 -0.82 4.49
CA PRO A 109 -1.55 -0.37 4.52
C PRO A 109 -2.53 -1.54 4.51
N PHE A 110 -2.29 -2.60 3.73
CA PHE A 110 -3.12 -3.80 3.74
C PHE A 110 -3.18 -4.45 5.12
N VAL A 111 -2.02 -4.74 5.74
CA VAL A 111 -1.95 -5.37 7.06
C VAL A 111 -2.59 -4.51 8.15
N THR A 112 -2.34 -3.20 8.13
CA THR A 112 -2.96 -2.27 9.08
C THR A 112 -4.48 -2.27 8.97
N ALA A 113 -5.02 -2.32 7.74
CA ALA A 113 -6.46 -2.41 7.50
C ALA A 113 -7.04 -3.73 8.03
N ILE A 114 -6.40 -4.86 7.74
CA ILE A 114 -6.84 -6.19 8.23
C ILE A 114 -6.82 -6.26 9.76
N GLN A 115 -5.83 -5.67 10.40
CA GLN A 115 -5.79 -5.57 11.86
C GLN A 115 -6.98 -4.80 12.45
N GLN A 116 -7.54 -3.86 11.69
CA GLN A 116 -8.73 -3.09 12.05
C GLN A 116 -10.03 -3.77 11.62
N GLY A 117 -9.95 -4.94 11.00
CA GLY A 117 -11.12 -5.73 10.60
C GLY A 117 -11.64 -5.43 9.20
N ALA A 118 -10.86 -4.75 8.35
CA ALA A 118 -11.23 -4.49 6.97
C ALA A 118 -11.53 -5.79 6.20
N PRO A 119 -12.64 -5.86 5.43
CA PRO A 119 -13.01 -7.01 4.64
C PRO A 119 -12.25 -7.04 3.30
N LEU A 120 -10.94 -7.23 3.38
CA LEU A 120 -10.04 -7.26 2.24
C LEU A 120 -9.32 -8.61 2.16
N LYS A 121 -8.91 -9.00 0.95
CA LYS A 121 -8.03 -10.15 0.67
C LYS A 121 -6.81 -9.70 -0.10
N MET A 122 -5.66 -10.29 0.19
CA MET A 122 -4.46 -10.24 -0.65
C MET A 122 -4.49 -11.45 -1.59
N VAL A 123 -4.42 -11.20 -2.89
CA VAL A 123 -4.63 -12.23 -3.92
C VAL A 123 -3.44 -12.41 -4.87
N SER A 124 -2.50 -11.47 -4.88
CA SER A 124 -1.29 -11.54 -5.71
C SER A 124 -0.20 -10.64 -5.15
N ILE A 125 1.05 -10.90 -5.56
CA ILE A 125 2.19 -9.99 -5.43
C ILE A 125 2.25 -9.14 -6.70
N ALA A 126 2.21 -7.83 -6.55
CA ALA A 126 2.31 -6.90 -7.69
C ALA A 126 3.77 -6.67 -8.10
N VAL A 127 4.63 -6.37 -7.14
CA VAL A 127 6.04 -6.08 -7.34
C VAL A 127 6.85 -6.40 -6.09
N VAL A 128 8.07 -6.93 -6.28
CA VAL A 128 9.07 -7.09 -5.22
C VAL A 128 10.18 -6.09 -5.45
N TYR A 129 10.59 -5.40 -4.40
CA TYR A 129 11.61 -4.35 -4.47
C TYR A 129 12.41 -4.25 -3.18
N GLU A 130 13.54 -3.55 -3.22
CA GLU A 130 14.26 -3.17 -2.01
C GLU A 130 13.40 -2.19 -1.20
N ALA A 131 13.76 -1.94 0.05
CA ALA A 131 13.02 -1.02 0.89
C ALA A 131 13.03 0.42 0.34
N ASN A 132 11.98 1.16 0.62
CA ASN A 132 11.90 2.58 0.33
C ASN A 132 13.04 3.35 1.01
N ASP A 133 13.49 4.44 0.37
CA ASP A 133 14.56 5.28 0.87
C ASP A 133 14.04 6.38 1.82
N CYS A 134 14.82 6.65 2.88
CA CYS A 134 14.68 7.84 3.69
C CYS A 134 15.86 8.76 3.36
N PHE A 135 15.60 9.89 2.72
CA PHE A 135 16.58 10.86 2.29
C PHE A 135 16.85 11.88 3.40
N VAL A 136 18.11 12.06 3.74
CA VAL A 136 18.54 13.10 4.70
C VAL A 136 19.07 14.29 3.91
N ASN A 137 18.71 15.51 4.31
CA ASN A 137 19.18 16.73 3.68
C ASN A 137 20.71 16.83 3.77
N ASP A 138 21.37 17.00 2.62
CA ASP A 138 22.84 17.04 2.51
C ASP A 138 23.48 18.13 3.36
N SER A 139 22.79 19.25 3.62
CA SER A 139 23.29 20.35 4.44
C SER A 139 23.58 19.97 5.91
N LEU A 140 23.00 18.86 6.37
CA LEU A 140 23.16 18.39 7.75
C LEU A 140 24.41 17.51 7.94
N GLY A 141 24.96 16.95 6.87
CA GLY A 141 26.12 16.04 6.94
C GLY A 141 25.84 14.71 7.66
N ILE A 142 24.57 14.37 7.86
CA ILE A 142 24.15 13.13 8.56
C ILE A 142 24.13 11.95 7.57
N ASN A 143 24.64 10.81 8.00
CA ASN A 143 24.70 9.56 7.25
C ASN A 143 24.56 8.35 8.21
N SER A 144 24.69 7.12 7.72
CA SER A 144 24.52 5.91 8.54
C SER A 144 25.48 5.80 9.74
N THR A 145 26.65 6.48 9.71
CA THR A 145 27.63 6.40 10.79
C THR A 145 27.38 7.38 11.94
N ASN A 146 26.60 8.46 11.71
CA ASN A 146 26.23 9.46 12.72
C ASN A 146 24.71 9.68 12.78
N ALA A 147 23.93 8.66 12.44
CA ALA A 147 22.48 8.74 12.32
C ALA A 147 21.76 9.20 13.61
N SER A 148 22.36 9.00 14.79
CA SER A 148 21.84 9.53 16.06
C SER A 148 21.66 11.05 16.08
N GLU A 149 22.31 11.80 15.21
CA GLU A 149 22.09 13.24 15.03
C GLU A 149 20.70 13.59 14.46
N LEU A 150 19.94 12.59 13.98
CA LEU A 150 18.52 12.74 13.63
C LEU A 150 17.60 12.83 14.85
N GLU A 151 18.05 12.42 16.04
CA GLU A 151 17.27 12.52 17.27
C GLU A 151 16.90 13.98 17.56
N GLY A 152 15.65 14.19 17.99
CA GLY A 152 15.08 15.52 18.22
C GLY A 152 14.72 16.32 16.95
N LYS A 153 14.99 15.81 15.74
CA LYS A 153 14.67 16.51 14.49
C LYS A 153 13.25 16.21 13.99
N THR A 154 12.78 17.07 13.10
CA THR A 154 11.51 16.83 12.37
C THR A 154 11.80 16.00 11.12
N VAL A 155 11.00 14.97 10.90
CA VAL A 155 11.11 14.05 9.77
C VAL A 155 9.74 13.83 9.11
N ALA A 156 9.69 13.78 7.79
CA ALA A 156 8.48 13.48 7.02
C ALA A 156 8.41 11.98 6.71
N VAL A 157 7.32 11.35 7.10
CA VAL A 157 7.09 9.91 6.86
C VAL A 157 5.62 9.72 6.48
N PRO A 158 5.31 9.07 5.34
CA PRO A 158 3.93 8.71 5.02
C PRO A 158 3.51 7.54 5.92
N LEU A 159 2.81 7.84 7.01
CA LEU A 159 2.52 6.90 8.09
C LEU A 159 1.67 5.71 7.64
N ASN A 160 1.88 4.56 8.25
CA ASN A 160 1.25 3.28 7.97
C ASN A 160 1.46 2.77 6.53
N THR A 161 2.47 3.27 5.83
CA THR A 161 2.90 2.78 4.50
C THR A 161 4.13 1.89 4.60
N MET A 162 4.59 1.36 3.45
CA MET A 162 5.87 0.64 3.40
C MET A 162 7.08 1.57 3.67
N ALA A 163 6.98 2.87 3.38
CA ALA A 163 8.01 3.83 3.74
C ALA A 163 8.10 4.04 5.27
N ASP A 164 6.97 4.04 5.99
CA ASP A 164 6.97 4.06 7.46
C ASP A 164 7.59 2.77 8.03
N PHE A 165 7.25 1.61 7.47
CA PHE A 165 7.89 0.36 7.86
C PHE A 165 9.40 0.39 7.64
N SER A 166 9.84 0.84 6.45
CA SER A 166 11.25 1.00 6.12
C SER A 166 11.95 1.98 7.06
N PHE A 167 11.33 3.14 7.34
CA PHE A 167 11.84 4.12 8.31
C PHE A 167 12.09 3.48 9.68
N ARG A 168 11.09 2.79 10.25
CA ARG A 168 11.24 2.14 11.56
C ARG A 168 12.35 1.10 11.57
N LYS A 169 12.45 0.32 10.51
CA LYS A 169 13.50 -0.69 10.37
C LYS A 169 14.90 -0.08 10.21
N GLN A 170 15.02 0.96 9.39
CA GLN A 170 16.28 1.68 9.20
C GLN A 170 16.74 2.35 10.50
N MET A 171 15.86 3.07 11.20
CA MET A 171 16.19 3.70 12.48
C MET A 171 16.58 2.68 13.55
N ALA A 172 15.88 1.55 13.62
CA ALA A 172 16.25 0.46 14.53
C ALA A 172 17.63 -0.14 14.19
N ALA A 173 17.94 -0.36 12.92
CA ALA A 173 19.24 -0.88 12.48
C ALA A 173 20.38 0.09 12.77
N LEU A 174 20.12 1.39 12.71
CA LEU A 174 21.07 2.46 13.00
C LEU A 174 21.11 2.87 14.50
N ASN A 175 20.34 2.19 15.36
CA ASN A 175 20.22 2.47 16.80
C ASN A 175 19.78 3.93 17.11
N VAL A 176 18.87 4.47 16.31
CA VAL A 176 18.32 5.83 16.49
C VAL A 176 17.04 5.79 17.32
N ASP A 177 16.94 6.62 18.36
CA ASP A 177 15.74 6.75 19.17
C ASP A 177 14.69 7.64 18.50
N THR A 178 13.74 7.02 17.82
CA THR A 178 12.65 7.73 17.13
C THR A 178 11.65 8.39 18.06
N SER A 179 11.64 8.06 19.37
CA SER A 179 10.72 8.68 20.34
C SER A 179 11.01 10.16 20.59
N THR A 180 12.21 10.61 20.28
CA THR A 180 12.65 12.00 20.41
C THR A 180 12.34 12.84 19.16
N MET A 181 12.00 12.21 18.03
CA MET A 181 11.75 12.87 16.75
C MET A 181 10.32 13.45 16.70
N THR A 182 10.17 14.52 15.91
CA THR A 182 8.85 14.99 15.46
C THR A 182 8.56 14.34 14.11
N ILE A 183 7.69 13.33 14.08
CA ILE A 183 7.30 12.65 12.85
C ILE A 183 6.06 13.34 12.28
N VAL A 184 6.17 13.86 11.05
CA VAL A 184 5.07 14.51 10.32
C VAL A 184 4.57 13.56 9.25
N ASP A 185 3.26 13.30 9.25
CA ASP A 185 2.61 12.49 8.20
C ASP A 185 2.49 13.30 6.91
N GLN A 186 3.26 12.93 5.90
CA GLN A 186 3.26 13.59 4.60
C GLN A 186 3.33 12.57 3.47
N ALA A 187 2.58 12.82 2.41
CA ALA A 187 2.71 12.06 1.16
C ALA A 187 4.13 12.25 0.57
N PRO A 188 4.64 11.29 -0.22
CA PRO A 188 6.02 11.35 -0.74
C PRO A 188 6.39 12.64 -1.46
N ALA A 189 5.50 13.17 -2.30
CA ALA A 189 5.74 14.42 -3.02
C ALA A 189 5.86 15.62 -2.07
N ASP A 190 4.99 15.70 -1.06
CA ASP A 190 5.03 16.78 -0.05
C ASP A 190 6.27 16.65 0.83
N GLY A 191 6.65 15.39 1.18
CA GLY A 191 7.89 15.11 1.92
C GLY A 191 9.14 15.53 1.16
N ALA A 192 9.19 15.32 -0.16
CA ALA A 192 10.29 15.78 -1.02
C ALA A 192 10.39 17.31 -1.05
N VAL A 193 9.26 18.02 -1.12
CA VAL A 193 9.22 19.50 -1.04
C VAL A 193 9.71 19.98 0.34
N SER A 194 9.21 19.38 1.42
CA SER A 194 9.63 19.74 2.80
C SER A 194 11.13 19.46 3.06
N LEU A 195 11.68 18.43 2.41
CA LEU A 195 13.12 18.16 2.46
C LEU A 195 13.91 19.26 1.71
N ALA A 196 13.44 19.67 0.54
CA ALA A 196 14.09 20.66 -0.30
C ALA A 196 14.10 22.06 0.32
N ASP A 197 13.02 22.45 1.01
CA ASP A 197 12.94 23.75 1.70
C ASP A 197 13.56 23.75 3.10
N GLY A 198 14.00 22.58 3.61
CA GLY A 198 14.64 22.43 4.91
C GLY A 198 13.68 22.40 6.10
N SER A 199 12.37 22.30 5.87
CA SER A 199 11.37 22.16 6.94
C SER A 199 11.50 20.83 7.69
N VAL A 200 12.04 19.81 7.03
CA VAL A 200 12.36 18.52 7.65
C VAL A 200 13.81 18.13 7.43
N ALA A 201 14.41 17.44 8.38
CA ALA A 201 15.77 16.94 8.28
C ALA A 201 15.88 15.70 7.39
N MET A 202 14.83 14.90 7.34
CA MET A 202 14.75 13.66 6.58
C MET A 202 13.33 13.47 6.05
N ALA A 203 13.21 12.88 4.86
CA ALA A 203 11.93 12.46 4.29
C ALA A 203 12.02 11.03 3.75
N CYS A 204 11.06 10.18 4.11
CA CYS A 204 10.96 8.82 3.58
C CYS A 204 10.04 8.81 2.36
N ILE A 205 10.55 8.35 1.24
CA ILE A 205 9.99 8.59 -0.09
C ILE A 205 9.75 7.27 -0.82
N PHE A 206 8.66 7.19 -1.56
CA PHE A 206 8.46 6.27 -2.67
C PHE A 206 7.95 7.06 -3.89
N GLY A 207 7.95 6.41 -5.06
CA GLY A 207 7.66 7.10 -6.32
C GLY A 207 8.92 7.67 -6.99
N GLY A 208 9.04 7.44 -8.30
CA GLY A 208 10.28 7.73 -9.01
C GLY A 208 10.59 9.22 -9.12
N ALA A 209 9.59 10.05 -9.40
CA ALA A 209 9.80 11.51 -9.52
C ALA A 209 10.05 12.15 -8.15
N SER A 210 9.31 11.74 -7.12
CA SER A 210 9.50 12.22 -5.75
C SER A 210 10.87 11.81 -5.19
N ALA A 211 11.32 10.57 -5.42
CA ALA A 211 12.66 10.12 -5.04
C ALA A 211 13.78 10.86 -5.77
N LYS A 212 13.58 11.16 -7.06
CA LYS A 212 14.52 11.99 -7.84
C LYS A 212 14.62 13.39 -7.24
N ALA A 213 13.50 14.04 -6.94
CA ALA A 213 13.49 15.38 -6.35
C ALA A 213 14.16 15.39 -4.97
N ALA A 214 13.91 14.40 -4.12
CA ALA A 214 14.58 14.27 -2.82
C ALA A 214 16.11 14.07 -3.00
N GLY A 215 16.51 13.30 -4.01
CA GLY A 215 17.91 13.04 -4.34
C GLY A 215 18.70 14.26 -4.85
N GLU A 216 18.02 15.35 -5.25
CA GLU A 216 18.67 16.61 -5.64
C GLU A 216 19.21 17.40 -4.42
N VAL A 217 18.65 17.17 -3.22
CA VAL A 217 18.97 17.92 -2.01
C VAL A 217 19.38 17.03 -0.83
N GLY A 218 19.32 15.72 -0.99
CA GLY A 218 19.62 14.76 0.08
C GLY A 218 20.09 13.41 -0.45
N LYS A 219 20.50 12.55 0.49
CA LYS A 219 20.93 11.18 0.20
C LYS A 219 20.21 10.18 1.08
N PRO A 220 20.00 8.95 0.59
CA PRO A 220 19.51 7.87 1.43
C PRO A 220 20.38 7.68 2.67
N ILE A 221 19.76 7.58 3.85
CA ILE A 221 20.48 7.37 5.13
C ILE A 221 21.18 6.00 5.18
N MET A 222 20.64 5.01 4.47
CA MET A 222 21.23 3.69 4.29
C MET A 222 21.33 3.37 2.79
N SER A 223 22.46 2.81 2.39
CA SER A 223 22.63 2.25 1.06
C SER A 223 21.77 0.99 0.86
N SER A 224 21.54 0.61 -0.41
CA SER A 224 20.86 -0.64 -0.74
C SER A 224 21.53 -1.87 -0.10
N GLN A 225 22.88 -1.88 0.00
CA GLN A 225 23.60 -2.99 0.64
C GLN A 225 23.32 -3.03 2.15
N GLU A 226 23.40 -1.90 2.85
CA GLU A 226 23.11 -1.83 4.29
C GLU A 226 21.66 -2.26 4.59
N LYS A 227 20.70 -1.88 3.74
CA LYS A 227 19.29 -2.34 3.87
C LYS A 227 19.18 -3.86 3.70
N ARG A 228 19.84 -4.45 2.67
CA ARG A 228 19.86 -5.91 2.48
C ARG A 228 20.48 -6.63 3.67
N ASP A 229 21.61 -6.17 4.17
CA ASP A 229 22.31 -6.76 5.32
C ASP A 229 21.48 -6.70 6.60
N ALA A 230 20.65 -5.67 6.72
CA ALA A 230 19.68 -5.51 7.82
C ALA A 230 18.36 -6.29 7.59
N GLY A 231 18.22 -7.02 6.48
CA GLY A 231 17.00 -7.76 6.16
C GLY A 231 15.78 -6.87 5.87
N ILE A 232 16.02 -5.65 5.37
CA ILE A 232 14.98 -4.68 5.03
C ILE A 232 14.66 -4.82 3.54
N GLY A 233 13.57 -5.50 3.24
CA GLY A 233 13.05 -5.67 1.89
C GLY A 233 11.53 -5.54 1.89
N SER A 234 10.92 -5.49 0.71
CA SER A 234 9.49 -5.26 0.59
C SER A 234 8.89 -5.85 -0.68
N PHE A 235 7.57 -5.98 -0.65
CA PHE A 235 6.75 -6.21 -1.82
C PHE A 235 5.40 -5.50 -1.66
N ASP A 236 4.84 -5.12 -2.79
CA ASP A 236 3.48 -4.64 -2.87
C ASP A 236 2.56 -5.76 -3.34
N VAL A 237 1.30 -5.63 -2.99
CA VAL A 237 0.28 -6.65 -3.19
C VAL A 237 -0.83 -6.16 -4.13
N VAL A 238 -1.51 -7.10 -4.74
CA VAL A 238 -2.84 -6.87 -5.27
C VAL A 238 -3.81 -7.25 -4.18
N SER A 239 -4.54 -6.28 -3.67
CA SER A 239 -5.61 -6.49 -2.70
C SER A 239 -6.98 -6.26 -3.34
N VAL A 240 -7.99 -6.92 -2.81
CA VAL A 240 -9.35 -6.89 -3.33
C VAL A 240 -10.34 -6.87 -2.18
N THR A 241 -11.50 -6.23 -2.37
CA THR A 241 -12.60 -6.34 -1.39
C THR A 241 -13.13 -7.77 -1.35
N GLU A 242 -13.44 -8.29 -0.15
CA GLU A 242 -14.05 -9.63 -0.01
C GLU A 242 -15.34 -9.74 -0.81
N LYS A 243 -16.11 -8.64 -0.90
CA LYS A 243 -17.33 -8.55 -1.69
C LYS A 243 -17.04 -8.84 -3.17
N PHE A 244 -16.12 -8.07 -3.78
CA PHE A 244 -15.80 -8.22 -5.20
C PHE A 244 -15.25 -9.63 -5.49
N ALA A 245 -14.32 -10.12 -4.67
CA ALA A 245 -13.74 -11.46 -4.83
C ALA A 245 -14.80 -12.58 -4.75
N THR A 246 -15.83 -12.40 -3.95
CA THR A 246 -16.92 -13.38 -3.76
C THR A 246 -17.96 -13.29 -4.88
N GLU A 247 -18.34 -12.07 -5.27
CA GLU A 247 -19.40 -11.84 -6.27
C GLU A 247 -18.88 -11.99 -7.70
N ASN A 248 -17.59 -11.67 -7.95
CA ASN A 248 -16.97 -11.62 -9.27
C ASN A 248 -15.65 -12.41 -9.37
N PRO A 249 -15.56 -13.67 -8.91
CA PRO A 249 -14.30 -14.43 -8.92
C PRO A 249 -13.74 -14.65 -10.34
N GLY A 250 -14.59 -14.72 -11.34
CA GLY A 250 -14.20 -14.83 -12.76
C GLY A 250 -13.49 -13.57 -13.26
N LEU A 251 -14.05 -12.38 -12.98
CA LEU A 251 -13.42 -11.11 -13.35
C LEU A 251 -12.08 -10.93 -12.64
N LEU A 252 -12.00 -11.30 -11.35
CA LEU A 252 -10.74 -11.23 -10.60
C LEU A 252 -9.65 -12.13 -11.21
N ARG A 253 -9.98 -13.37 -11.57
CA ARG A 253 -9.02 -14.28 -12.25
C ARG A 253 -8.57 -13.70 -13.58
N THR A 254 -9.50 -13.20 -14.39
CA THR A 254 -9.16 -12.55 -15.68
C THR A 254 -8.24 -11.34 -15.47
N PHE A 255 -8.52 -10.50 -14.47
CA PHE A 255 -7.64 -9.38 -14.13
C PHE A 255 -6.20 -9.86 -13.80
N LEU A 256 -6.06 -10.90 -12.99
CA LEU A 256 -4.75 -11.46 -12.63
C LEU A 256 -4.04 -12.12 -13.82
N GLN A 257 -4.77 -12.76 -14.73
CA GLN A 257 -4.22 -13.34 -15.96
C GLN A 257 -3.71 -12.26 -16.93
N VAL A 258 -4.44 -11.16 -17.13
CA VAL A 258 -3.96 -10.03 -17.94
C VAL A 258 -2.71 -9.41 -17.33
N THR A 259 -2.66 -9.29 -16.01
CA THR A 259 -1.47 -8.83 -15.28
C THR A 259 -0.29 -9.78 -15.49
N GLU A 260 -0.50 -11.09 -15.39
CA GLU A 260 0.51 -12.12 -15.65
C GLU A 260 1.08 -12.03 -17.08
N GLU A 261 0.21 -11.87 -18.08
CA GLU A 261 0.65 -11.71 -19.47
C GLU A 261 1.48 -10.42 -19.65
N ALA A 262 1.09 -9.33 -19.02
CA ALA A 262 1.88 -8.10 -19.03
C ALA A 262 3.28 -8.31 -18.42
N ASN A 263 3.37 -9.01 -17.29
CA ASN A 263 4.63 -9.32 -16.63
C ASN A 263 5.51 -10.24 -17.49
N LYS A 264 4.95 -11.30 -18.10
CA LYS A 264 5.68 -12.23 -19.00
C LYS A 264 6.20 -11.55 -20.26
N ASN A 265 5.42 -10.64 -20.81
CA ASN A 265 5.78 -9.92 -22.05
C ASN A 265 6.69 -8.71 -21.80
N TRP A 266 7.02 -8.43 -20.53
CA TRP A 266 7.92 -7.34 -20.18
C TRP A 266 9.37 -7.67 -20.53
N THR A 267 9.94 -6.88 -21.42
CA THR A 267 11.34 -7.00 -21.89
C THR A 267 12.18 -5.76 -21.57
N ALA A 268 11.59 -4.75 -20.94
CA ALA A 268 12.20 -3.45 -20.71
C ALA A 268 12.70 -2.76 -22.00
N SER A 269 12.03 -3.02 -23.13
CA SER A 269 12.34 -2.33 -24.38
C SER A 269 12.05 -0.82 -24.25
N ASP A 270 12.74 0.01 -25.03
CA ASP A 270 12.55 1.46 -24.98
C ASP A 270 11.10 1.87 -25.27
N ASP A 271 10.39 1.15 -26.12
CA ASP A 271 8.99 1.43 -26.44
C ASP A 271 8.06 1.08 -25.27
N GLN A 272 8.30 -0.05 -24.61
CA GLN A 272 7.57 -0.41 -23.39
C GLN A 272 7.84 0.61 -22.28
N LEU A 273 9.11 0.97 -22.05
CA LEU A 273 9.50 1.96 -21.05
C LEU A 273 8.88 3.34 -21.32
N LYS A 274 8.81 3.80 -22.57
CA LYS A 274 8.16 5.08 -22.91
C LYS A 274 6.66 5.05 -22.62
N LYS A 275 5.98 3.93 -22.94
CA LYS A 275 4.55 3.78 -22.67
C LYS A 275 4.26 3.78 -21.16
N VAL A 276 5.02 3.02 -20.38
CA VAL A 276 4.92 2.99 -18.91
C VAL A 276 5.26 4.36 -18.30
N ALA A 277 6.31 5.02 -18.78
CA ALA A 277 6.70 6.35 -18.31
C ALA A 277 5.58 7.38 -18.46
N ALA A 278 4.93 7.37 -19.62
CA ALA A 278 3.82 8.28 -19.89
C ALA A 278 2.62 8.03 -18.97
N ASP A 279 2.26 6.77 -18.72
CA ASP A 279 1.14 6.40 -17.83
C ASP A 279 1.47 6.62 -16.35
N ALA A 280 2.72 6.38 -15.95
CA ALA A 280 3.20 6.61 -14.59
C ALA A 280 3.48 8.09 -14.27
N GLY A 281 3.38 8.99 -15.25
CA GLY A 281 3.68 10.41 -15.06
C GLY A 281 5.16 10.72 -14.79
N MET A 282 6.08 9.91 -15.35
CA MET A 282 7.52 10.05 -15.13
C MET A 282 8.28 10.25 -16.43
N ASP A 283 9.52 10.78 -16.34
CA ASP A 283 10.45 10.77 -17.46
C ASP A 283 11.01 9.35 -17.72
N PHE A 284 11.48 9.12 -18.95
CA PHE A 284 12.01 7.83 -19.40
C PHE A 284 13.16 7.31 -18.52
N ALA A 285 14.11 8.19 -18.15
CA ALA A 285 15.29 7.79 -17.37
C ALA A 285 14.90 7.38 -15.95
N THR A 286 14.04 8.14 -15.31
CA THR A 286 13.49 7.85 -13.97
C THR A 286 12.74 6.53 -13.98
N THR A 287 11.86 6.31 -14.98
CA THR A 287 11.11 5.04 -15.15
C THR A 287 12.06 3.85 -15.31
N LYS A 288 13.05 3.98 -16.20
CA LYS A 288 14.03 2.91 -16.46
C LYS A 288 14.82 2.55 -15.19
N ASN A 289 15.26 3.55 -14.44
CA ASN A 289 16.02 3.35 -13.20
C ASN A 289 15.15 2.68 -12.13
N GLN A 290 13.90 3.12 -11.95
CA GLN A 290 12.99 2.54 -10.97
C GLN A 290 12.70 1.07 -11.30
N MET A 291 12.31 0.77 -12.54
CA MET A 291 11.96 -0.60 -12.96
C MET A 291 13.16 -1.55 -12.95
N ALA A 292 14.39 -1.07 -13.06
CA ALA A 292 15.58 -1.91 -12.94
C ALA A 292 15.77 -2.52 -11.53
N GLY A 293 15.18 -1.89 -10.51
CA GLY A 293 15.17 -2.39 -9.13
C GLY A 293 13.93 -3.22 -8.76
N PHE A 294 13.02 -3.47 -9.71
CA PHE A 294 11.78 -4.15 -9.48
C PHE A 294 11.78 -5.57 -10.05
N VAL A 295 11.17 -6.50 -9.32
CA VAL A 295 10.91 -7.87 -9.79
C VAL A 295 9.38 -8.07 -9.82
N PHE A 296 8.89 -8.55 -10.96
CA PHE A 296 7.48 -8.84 -11.19
C PHE A 296 7.30 -10.35 -11.24
N PRO A 297 6.96 -11.01 -10.11
CA PRO A 297 6.92 -12.45 -10.03
C PRO A 297 5.76 -13.02 -10.87
N THR A 298 6.03 -14.07 -11.63
CA THR A 298 5.02 -14.81 -12.37
C THR A 298 4.06 -15.53 -11.42
N ILE A 299 2.88 -15.94 -11.89
CA ILE A 299 1.94 -16.75 -11.10
C ILE A 299 2.63 -18.01 -10.57
N ALA A 300 3.50 -18.65 -11.37
CA ALA A 300 4.26 -19.83 -10.95
C ALA A 300 5.21 -19.52 -9.79
N ASP A 301 5.95 -18.40 -9.89
CA ASP A 301 6.86 -17.95 -8.82
C ASP A 301 6.09 -17.60 -7.56
N GLN A 302 4.93 -16.95 -7.72
CA GLN A 302 4.08 -16.58 -6.60
C GLN A 302 3.56 -17.81 -5.85
N LYS A 303 3.06 -18.82 -6.55
CA LYS A 303 2.62 -20.08 -5.94
C LYS A 303 3.75 -20.81 -5.25
N ALA A 304 4.96 -20.82 -5.84
CA ALA A 304 6.11 -21.52 -5.28
C ALA A 304 6.71 -20.83 -4.05
N THR A 305 6.67 -19.48 -4.00
CA THR A 305 7.46 -18.71 -3.02
C THR A 305 6.58 -17.97 -2.00
N TYR A 306 5.47 -17.37 -2.45
CA TYR A 306 4.73 -16.42 -1.61
C TYR A 306 3.47 -17.02 -1.00
N PHE A 307 2.77 -17.88 -1.72
CA PHE A 307 1.51 -18.48 -1.29
C PHE A 307 1.68 -19.98 -0.99
N GLY A 308 0.74 -20.56 -0.25
CA GLY A 308 0.80 -21.97 0.18
C GLY A 308 1.23 -22.13 1.64
N SER A 309 1.40 -23.38 2.08
CA SER A 309 1.70 -23.72 3.49
C SER A 309 3.00 -23.12 4.01
N ASP A 310 4.00 -23.02 3.15
CA ASP A 310 5.35 -22.52 3.49
C ASP A 310 5.64 -21.16 2.83
N GLY A 311 4.59 -20.51 2.31
CA GLY A 311 4.70 -19.23 1.61
C GLY A 311 5.12 -18.07 2.53
N ILE A 312 6.01 -17.22 2.02
CA ILE A 312 6.57 -16.13 2.83
C ILE A 312 5.63 -14.93 3.00
N ALA A 313 4.55 -14.85 2.22
CA ALA A 313 3.65 -13.70 2.25
C ALA A 313 2.92 -13.56 3.60
N ALA A 314 2.43 -14.65 4.16
CA ALA A 314 1.78 -14.65 5.47
C ALA A 314 2.77 -14.28 6.59
N ALA A 315 3.96 -14.88 6.61
CA ALA A 315 5.00 -14.59 7.60
C ALA A 315 5.48 -13.13 7.52
N ALA A 316 5.63 -12.58 6.31
CA ALA A 316 5.99 -11.19 6.10
C ALA A 316 4.89 -10.24 6.64
N ALA A 317 3.63 -10.55 6.34
CA ALA A 317 2.49 -9.77 6.83
C ALA A 317 2.36 -9.81 8.36
N GLU A 318 2.57 -10.97 8.98
CA GLU A 318 2.59 -11.12 10.44
C GLU A 318 3.73 -10.31 11.08
N SER A 319 4.94 -10.43 10.53
CA SER A 319 6.11 -9.66 11.00
C SER A 319 5.87 -8.15 10.90
N LEU A 320 5.28 -7.68 9.81
CA LEU A 320 4.92 -6.29 9.61
C LEU A 320 3.81 -5.86 10.58
N GLY A 321 2.81 -6.70 10.80
CA GLY A 321 1.74 -6.46 11.75
C GLY A 321 2.23 -6.25 13.18
N LEU A 322 3.32 -6.89 13.58
CA LEU A 322 3.95 -6.68 14.88
C LEU A 322 4.58 -5.28 15.00
N VAL A 323 5.11 -4.72 13.91
CA VAL A 323 5.70 -3.37 13.89
C VAL A 323 4.64 -2.28 14.10
N PHE A 324 3.44 -2.47 13.51
CA PHE A 324 2.33 -1.51 13.59
C PHE A 324 1.30 -1.85 14.67
N LYS A 325 1.58 -2.83 15.52
CA LYS A 325 0.64 -3.28 16.55
C LYS A 325 0.26 -2.14 17.49
N LYS A 326 -1.03 -1.78 17.50
CA LYS A 326 -1.59 -0.85 18.49
C LYS A 326 -1.99 -1.61 19.75
N PRO A 327 -1.91 -0.99 20.95
CA PRO A 327 -2.46 -1.58 22.17
C PRO A 327 -3.95 -1.91 21.98
N GLY A 328 -4.36 -3.15 22.29
CA GLY A 328 -5.74 -3.62 22.13
C GLY A 328 -6.10 -4.10 20.71
N ALA A 329 -5.16 -4.07 19.77
CA ALA A 329 -5.37 -4.67 18.45
C ALA A 329 -5.53 -6.20 18.55
N TRP A 330 -6.33 -6.74 17.66
CA TRP A 330 -6.66 -8.16 17.57
C TRP A 330 -5.43 -9.07 17.54
N ASN A 331 -5.64 -10.34 17.89
CA ASN A 331 -4.60 -11.35 17.75
C ASN A 331 -4.27 -11.49 16.24
N VAL A 332 -3.16 -10.89 15.86
CA VAL A 332 -2.69 -10.72 14.47
C VAL A 332 -2.56 -12.08 13.78
N ASP A 333 -2.10 -13.08 14.51
CA ASP A 333 -1.66 -14.38 14.01
C ASP A 333 -2.80 -15.21 13.37
N GLN A 334 -4.04 -15.04 13.82
CA GLN A 334 -5.14 -15.88 13.33
C GLN A 334 -5.89 -15.31 12.12
N LYS A 335 -5.79 -14.00 11.88
CA LYS A 335 -6.62 -13.33 10.87
C LYS A 335 -5.87 -13.00 9.58
N ILE A 336 -4.61 -12.62 9.66
CA ILE A 336 -3.79 -12.22 8.50
C ILE A 336 -3.63 -13.39 7.52
N ALA A 337 -3.22 -14.55 8.00
CA ALA A 337 -3.02 -15.73 7.16
C ALA A 337 -4.29 -16.19 6.42
N LYS A 338 -5.49 -15.90 6.98
CA LYS A 338 -6.77 -16.31 6.37
C LYS A 338 -7.18 -15.45 5.17
N VAL A 339 -6.65 -14.23 5.07
CA VAL A 339 -6.99 -13.28 4.01
C VAL A 339 -5.91 -13.16 2.94
N ILE A 340 -4.83 -13.96 3.09
CA ILE A 340 -3.75 -14.10 2.10
C ILE A 340 -3.97 -15.40 1.35
N THR A 341 -4.34 -15.32 0.08
CA THR A 341 -4.74 -16.49 -0.70
C THR A 341 -4.25 -16.43 -2.15
N GLY A 342 -3.72 -17.56 -2.61
CA GLY A 342 -3.39 -17.78 -4.03
C GLY A 342 -4.50 -18.47 -4.83
N GLU A 343 -5.72 -18.58 -4.30
CA GLU A 343 -6.83 -19.33 -4.93
C GLU A 343 -7.33 -18.75 -6.27
N TYR A 344 -6.97 -17.51 -6.57
CA TYR A 344 -7.32 -16.82 -7.83
C TYR A 344 -6.18 -16.82 -8.85
N LEU A 345 -5.03 -17.39 -8.51
CA LEU A 345 -3.85 -17.47 -9.38
C LEU A 345 -3.90 -18.78 -10.20
N ASP A 346 -4.67 -18.80 -11.28
CA ASP A 346 -4.80 -19.99 -12.15
C ASP A 346 -3.87 -19.98 -13.34
#